data_a18e315b1a84bd86e4ea98cd6f6188ce
#
_entry.id   a18e315b1a84bd86e4ea98cd6f6188ce
#
_cell.length_a   1.000
_cell.length_b   1.000
_cell.length_c   1.000
_cell.angle_alpha   90.00
_cell.angle_beta   90.00
_cell.angle_gamma   90.00
#
_symmetry.space_group_name_H-M   'P 1'
#
loop_
_entity.id
_entity.type
_entity.pdbx_description
1 polymer ?
#
loop_
_entity_poly.entity_id
_entity_poly.type
_entity_poly.pdbx_seq_one_letter_code
_entity_poly.pdbx_strand_id
1 'polypeptide(L)'
;MNNFFIAAPFGNYIKPKGCIPVAGTFTLNARGNRFLAVAKTLRYNSAQGGWVNKLGLPNPGIRNGLEKNPTVISIAEIDKGDFQRLNVLIPENQSIELNLSCPNLDKKLSWESAKCFTPNTRKWCIAKMSPLTTPEEIKFVVEHLGITQLHFSNTLPTIRGGLYGPMLRGYTT
;
A
#
# COMPACT_ATOMS: atom_id res chain seq x y z
N MET A 1 -22.64 -2.32 9.92
CA MET A 1 -22.52 -1.58 8.64
C MET A 1 -21.23 -2.00 7.95
N ASN A 2 -21.31 -2.37 6.68
CA ASN A 2 -20.11 -2.69 5.89
C ASN A 2 -19.39 -1.39 5.53
N ASN A 3 -18.06 -1.34 5.73
CA ASN A 3 -17.24 -0.21 5.32
C ASN A 3 -16.67 -0.49 3.93
N PHE A 4 -16.84 0.44 3.01
CA PHE A 4 -16.25 0.38 1.67
C PHE A 4 -15.01 1.26 1.61
N PHE A 5 -13.90 0.71 1.16
CA PHE A 5 -12.64 1.44 1.03
C PHE A 5 -12.33 1.73 -0.44
N ILE A 6 -11.79 2.92 -0.70
CA ILE A 6 -11.16 3.24 -1.98
C ILE A 6 -9.66 3.14 -1.81
N ALA A 7 -9.07 2.11 -2.38
CA ALA A 7 -7.66 1.79 -2.21
C ALA A 7 -6.72 2.88 -2.75
N ALA A 8 -5.55 3.02 -2.12
CA ALA A 8 -4.47 3.82 -2.67
C ALA A 8 -3.98 3.23 -4.03
N PRO A 9 -3.68 4.06 -5.03
CA PRO A 9 -3.61 5.53 -5.00
C PRO A 9 -4.93 6.23 -5.35
N PHE A 10 -6.01 5.50 -5.67
CA PHE A 10 -7.27 6.09 -6.13
C PHE A 10 -7.95 6.94 -5.06
N GLY A 11 -7.85 6.57 -3.78
CA GLY A 11 -8.37 7.34 -2.65
C GLY A 11 -7.79 8.76 -2.52
N ASN A 12 -6.68 9.07 -3.22
CA ASN A 12 -6.18 10.44 -3.31
C ASN A 12 -7.09 11.36 -4.16
N TYR A 13 -7.87 10.78 -5.09
CA TYR A 13 -8.62 11.51 -6.12
C TYR A 13 -10.11 11.27 -6.07
N ILE A 14 -10.52 10.06 -5.70
CA ILE A 14 -11.91 9.60 -5.75
C ILE A 14 -12.40 9.43 -4.32
N LYS A 15 -13.44 10.19 -3.93
CA LYS A 15 -14.01 10.16 -2.59
C LYS A 15 -15.54 10.04 -2.64
N PRO A 16 -16.11 8.90 -3.08
CA PRO A 16 -17.54 8.70 -3.14
C PRO A 16 -18.16 8.79 -1.74
N LYS A 17 -19.41 9.27 -1.68
CA LYS A 17 -20.17 9.33 -0.43
C LYS A 17 -20.32 7.92 0.15
N GLY A 18 -20.06 7.76 1.44
CA GLY A 18 -20.16 6.47 2.14
C GLY A 18 -18.94 5.56 1.99
N CYS A 19 -17.90 5.98 1.27
CA CYS A 19 -16.64 5.24 1.17
C CYS A 19 -15.53 5.89 2.01
N ILE A 20 -14.57 5.07 2.45
CA ILE A 20 -13.39 5.49 3.19
C ILE A 20 -12.21 5.57 2.21
N PRO A 21 -11.73 6.78 1.86
CA PRO A 21 -10.58 6.92 0.96
C PRO A 21 -9.28 6.60 1.69
N VAL A 22 -8.45 5.76 1.09
CA VAL A 22 -7.08 5.48 1.50
C VAL A 22 -6.14 6.35 0.67
N ALA A 23 -5.49 7.32 1.31
CA ALA A 23 -4.54 8.22 0.65
C ALA A 23 -3.14 7.60 0.59
N GLY A 24 -2.38 7.86 -0.44
CA GLY A 24 -0.99 7.38 -0.58
C GLY A 24 -0.79 6.52 -1.82
N THR A 25 0.15 5.58 -1.83
CA THR A 25 1.06 5.20 -0.76
C THR A 25 2.15 6.26 -0.61
N PHE A 26 2.46 6.64 0.64
CA PHE A 26 3.55 7.58 0.97
C PHE A 26 4.75 6.82 1.54
N THR A 27 5.93 7.38 1.32
CA THR A 27 7.20 6.94 1.90
C THR A 27 7.73 8.00 2.85
N LEU A 28 8.74 7.69 3.65
CA LEU A 28 9.33 8.63 4.59
C LEU A 28 9.71 9.94 3.89
N ASN A 29 10.46 9.84 2.81
CA ASN A 29 10.89 10.96 1.98
C ASN A 29 10.11 11.00 0.65
N ALA A 30 10.08 12.16 0.02
CA ALA A 30 9.54 12.30 -1.34
C ALA A 30 10.32 11.43 -2.33
N ARG A 31 9.61 10.83 -3.29
CA ARG A 31 10.19 9.95 -4.33
C ARG A 31 9.70 10.33 -5.71
N GLY A 32 10.65 10.57 -6.60
CA GLY A 32 10.44 10.71 -8.02
C GLY A 32 9.35 11.70 -8.46
N ASN A 33 9.13 11.76 -9.75
CA ASN A 33 8.03 12.50 -10.35
C ASN A 33 7.02 11.52 -10.94
N ARG A 34 5.76 11.58 -10.48
CA ARG A 34 4.70 10.65 -10.87
C ARG A 34 4.39 10.70 -12.36
N PHE A 35 4.33 11.90 -12.93
CA PHE A 35 4.03 12.06 -14.36
C PHE A 35 5.11 11.44 -15.24
N LEU A 36 6.37 11.69 -14.88
CA LEU A 36 7.51 11.10 -15.58
C LEU A 36 7.55 9.58 -15.43
N ALA A 37 7.25 9.05 -14.24
CA ALA A 37 7.22 7.62 -13.98
C ALA A 37 6.12 6.93 -14.79
N VAL A 38 4.91 7.51 -14.84
CA VAL A 38 3.80 7.00 -15.66
C VAL A 38 4.18 7.02 -17.14
N ALA A 39 4.65 8.14 -17.66
CA ALA A 39 5.02 8.27 -19.08
C ALA A 39 6.13 7.28 -19.49
N LYS A 40 7.08 7.03 -18.61
CA LYS A 40 8.21 6.12 -18.88
C LYS A 40 7.86 4.65 -18.74
N THR A 41 6.99 4.25 -17.81
CA THR A 41 6.86 2.84 -17.41
C THR A 41 5.48 2.23 -17.61
N LEU A 42 4.42 3.04 -17.73
CA LEU A 42 3.07 2.50 -17.90
C LEU A 42 2.87 2.03 -19.33
N ARG A 43 2.56 0.74 -19.52
CA ARG A 43 2.33 0.12 -20.83
C ARG A 43 1.15 -0.85 -20.74
N TYR A 44 0.30 -0.83 -21.77
CA TYR A 44 -0.75 -1.84 -21.88
C TYR A 44 -0.15 -3.15 -22.41
N ASN A 45 -0.48 -4.25 -21.76
CA ASN A 45 -0.10 -5.60 -22.17
C ASN A 45 -1.36 -6.34 -22.66
N SER A 46 -1.52 -6.43 -23.98
CA SER A 46 -2.70 -7.06 -24.58
C SER A 46 -2.79 -8.57 -24.30
N ALA A 47 -1.66 -9.25 -24.21
CA ALA A 47 -1.62 -10.68 -23.90
C ALA A 47 -2.13 -10.99 -22.47
N GLN A 48 -1.96 -10.05 -21.55
CA GLN A 48 -2.42 -10.19 -20.16
C GLN A 48 -3.67 -9.36 -19.85
N GLY A 49 -4.21 -8.64 -20.83
CA GLY A 49 -5.43 -7.83 -20.67
C GLY A 49 -5.32 -6.72 -19.62
N GLY A 50 -4.12 -6.15 -19.40
CA GLY A 50 -3.91 -5.21 -18.31
C GLY A 50 -2.76 -4.23 -18.53
N TRP A 51 -2.62 -3.29 -17.59
CA TRP A 51 -1.56 -2.29 -17.56
C TRP A 51 -0.40 -2.75 -16.69
N VAL A 52 0.81 -2.71 -17.25
CA VAL A 52 2.05 -3.02 -16.51
C VAL A 52 2.79 -1.72 -16.23
N ASN A 53 3.35 -1.60 -15.02
CA ASN A 53 4.10 -0.43 -14.62
C ASN A 53 5.28 -0.79 -13.68
N LYS A 54 6.30 0.06 -13.69
CA LYS A 54 7.42 0.08 -12.72
C LYS A 54 7.51 1.46 -12.08
N LEU A 55 6.39 1.93 -11.49
CA LEU A 55 6.31 3.30 -10.98
C LEU A 55 7.27 3.56 -9.80
N GLY A 56 7.56 2.56 -8.96
CA GLY A 56 8.46 2.72 -7.83
C GLY A 56 7.93 3.63 -6.72
N LEU A 57 6.60 3.74 -6.59
CA LEU A 57 5.90 4.57 -5.61
C LEU A 57 6.30 6.07 -5.62
N PRO A 58 6.19 6.79 -6.76
CA PRO A 58 6.44 8.23 -6.77
C PRO A 58 5.39 8.96 -5.93
N ASN A 59 5.83 9.70 -4.91
CA ASN A 59 4.96 10.38 -3.96
C ASN A 59 5.69 11.56 -3.29
N PRO A 60 4.97 12.55 -2.71
CA PRO A 60 5.57 13.74 -2.12
C PRO A 60 6.10 13.55 -0.68
N GLY A 61 6.13 12.32 -0.17
CA GLY A 61 6.55 12.00 1.19
C GLY A 61 5.46 12.12 2.24
N ILE A 62 5.72 11.51 3.41
CA ILE A 62 4.73 11.37 4.49
C ILE A 62 4.23 12.72 5.05
N ARG A 63 5.10 13.72 5.18
CA ARG A 63 4.73 15.04 5.72
C ARG A 63 3.62 15.68 4.89
N ASN A 64 3.79 15.71 3.56
CA ASN A 64 2.75 16.21 2.65
C ASN A 64 1.47 15.35 2.68
N GLY A 65 1.60 14.04 2.92
CA GLY A 65 0.46 13.15 3.11
C GLY A 65 -0.38 13.51 4.34
N LEU A 66 0.26 13.78 5.46
CA LEU A 66 -0.38 14.12 6.74
C LEU A 66 -1.05 15.51 6.72
N GLU A 67 -0.44 16.50 6.04
CA GLU A 67 -1.03 17.85 5.87
C GLU A 67 -2.44 17.82 5.24
N LYS A 68 -2.74 16.80 4.45
CA LYS A 68 -4.06 16.61 3.81
C LYS A 68 -5.11 16.01 4.75
N ASN A 69 -4.76 15.71 5.99
CA ASN A 69 -5.62 15.11 7.00
C ASN A 69 -6.45 13.91 6.47
N PRO A 70 -5.81 12.86 5.93
CA PRO A 70 -6.51 11.74 5.32
C PRO A 70 -7.20 10.86 6.37
N THR A 71 -8.34 10.26 6.02
CA THR A 71 -9.03 9.30 6.89
C THR A 71 -8.18 8.07 7.16
N VAL A 72 -7.57 7.49 6.11
CA VAL A 72 -6.60 6.41 6.20
C VAL A 72 -5.41 6.77 5.33
N ILE A 73 -4.20 6.59 5.84
CA ILE A 73 -2.96 6.87 5.11
C ILE A 73 -2.21 5.57 4.80
N SER A 74 -1.97 5.31 3.51
CA SER A 74 -1.15 4.17 3.07
C SER A 74 0.32 4.56 3.08
N ILE A 75 1.16 3.72 3.69
CA ILE A 75 2.60 3.94 3.85
C ILE A 75 3.39 2.71 3.40
N ALA A 76 4.62 2.94 2.96
CA ALA A 76 5.57 1.88 2.61
C ALA A 76 6.97 2.20 3.11
N GLU A 77 7.67 1.15 3.52
CA GLU A 77 9.09 1.18 3.81
C GLU A 77 9.88 1.05 2.50
N ILE A 78 10.90 1.87 2.32
CA ILE A 78 11.84 1.79 1.20
C ILE A 78 13.20 1.33 1.70
N ASP A 79 13.70 1.99 2.72
CA ASP A 79 14.97 1.66 3.37
C ASP A 79 14.69 1.08 4.76
N LYS A 80 15.54 0.17 5.19
CA LYS A 80 15.43 -0.44 6.53
C LYS A 80 15.33 0.63 7.61
N GLY A 81 14.31 0.53 8.44
CA GLY A 81 14.04 1.47 9.53
C GLY A 81 13.14 2.65 9.16
N ASP A 82 12.63 2.70 7.93
CA ASP A 82 11.67 3.74 7.55
C ASP A 82 10.37 3.62 8.33
N PHE A 83 9.89 2.41 8.61
CA PHE A 83 8.67 2.23 9.39
C PHE A 83 8.80 2.76 10.82
N GLN A 84 9.94 2.57 11.47
CA GLN A 84 10.19 3.15 12.80
C GLN A 84 10.15 4.68 12.76
N ARG A 85 10.78 5.30 11.75
CA ARG A 85 10.76 6.76 11.56
C ARG A 85 9.36 7.27 11.21
N LEU A 86 8.62 6.54 10.37
CA LEU A 86 7.24 6.85 10.03
C LEU A 86 6.33 6.76 11.26
N ASN A 87 6.54 5.76 12.12
CA ASN A 87 5.75 5.60 13.34
C ASN A 87 5.92 6.77 14.32
N VAL A 88 7.10 7.38 14.37
CA VAL A 88 7.34 8.60 15.17
C VAL A 88 6.63 9.83 14.58
N LEU A 89 6.50 9.90 13.25
CA LEU A 89 5.90 11.05 12.57
C LEU A 89 4.38 10.98 12.49
N ILE A 90 3.81 9.77 12.46
CA ILE A 90 2.39 9.55 12.27
C ILE A 90 1.68 9.56 13.63
N PRO A 91 0.66 10.43 13.85
CA PRO A 91 -0.09 10.44 15.09
C PRO A 91 -0.63 9.05 15.45
N GLU A 92 -0.64 8.70 16.74
CA GLU A 92 -1.07 7.39 17.22
C GLU A 92 -2.53 7.05 16.87
N ASN A 93 -3.39 8.06 16.75
CA ASN A 93 -4.79 7.87 16.35
C ASN A 93 -5.01 7.88 14.84
N GLN A 94 -4.00 8.20 14.03
CA GLN A 94 -4.10 8.19 12.56
C GLN A 94 -4.27 6.76 12.06
N SER A 95 -5.37 6.48 11.36
CA SER A 95 -5.56 5.19 10.70
C SER A 95 -4.58 4.99 9.54
N ILE A 96 -4.01 3.78 9.43
CA ILE A 96 -2.94 3.46 8.49
C ILE A 96 -3.24 2.22 7.66
N GLU A 97 -2.68 2.17 6.46
CA GLU A 97 -2.51 0.97 5.63
C GLU A 97 -1.01 0.75 5.39
N LEU A 98 -0.49 -0.39 5.84
CA LEU A 98 0.90 -0.81 5.63
C LEU A 98 0.99 -1.54 4.29
N ASN A 99 1.65 -0.98 3.30
CA ASN A 99 1.83 -1.60 1.98
C ASN A 99 3.02 -2.59 2.02
N LEU A 100 2.75 -3.81 2.48
CA LEU A 100 3.78 -4.83 2.73
C LEU A 100 4.23 -5.60 1.49
N SER A 101 3.54 -5.47 0.37
CA SER A 101 3.77 -6.33 -0.80
C SER A 101 3.74 -5.60 -2.14
N CYS A 102 4.22 -4.36 -2.17
CA CYS A 102 4.39 -3.67 -3.44
C CYS A 102 5.45 -4.40 -4.29
N PRO A 103 5.12 -4.92 -5.50
CA PRO A 103 6.06 -5.64 -6.34
C PRO A 103 7.21 -4.76 -6.88
N ASN A 104 7.11 -3.46 -6.68
CA ASN A 104 8.14 -2.48 -7.04
C ASN A 104 9.14 -2.21 -5.89
N LEU A 105 9.03 -2.94 -4.77
CA LEU A 105 9.86 -2.82 -3.58
C LEU A 105 10.43 -4.18 -3.14
N ASP A 106 11.53 -4.17 -2.40
CA ASP A 106 12.07 -5.40 -1.81
C ASP A 106 11.17 -5.89 -0.67
N LYS A 107 10.61 -7.09 -0.81
CA LYS A 107 9.64 -7.67 0.12
C LYS A 107 10.21 -7.98 1.50
N LYS A 108 11.50 -8.31 1.60
CA LYS A 108 12.09 -8.84 2.85
C LYS A 108 12.31 -7.78 3.91
N LEU A 109 12.38 -6.51 3.53
CA LEU A 109 12.71 -5.42 4.45
C LEU A 109 11.55 -5.00 5.35
N SER A 110 10.30 -5.12 4.88
CA SER A 110 9.18 -4.38 5.45
C SER A 110 8.36 -5.13 6.51
N TRP A 111 8.50 -6.44 6.64
CA TRP A 111 7.57 -7.20 7.47
C TRP A 111 7.88 -7.10 8.97
N GLU A 112 9.13 -7.40 9.38
CA GLU A 112 9.54 -7.29 10.78
C GLU A 112 9.46 -5.85 11.31
N SER A 113 9.85 -4.89 10.47
CA SER A 113 9.81 -3.47 10.82
C SER A 113 8.39 -2.93 11.00
N ALA A 114 7.37 -3.56 10.38
CA ALA A 114 5.98 -3.21 10.54
C ALA A 114 5.45 -3.44 11.97
N LYS A 115 6.11 -4.28 12.76
CA LYS A 115 5.77 -4.55 14.17
C LYS A 115 5.76 -3.29 15.05
N CYS A 116 6.48 -2.23 14.67
CA CYS A 116 6.47 -0.97 15.42
C CYS A 116 5.10 -0.29 15.46
N PHE A 117 4.17 -0.69 14.56
CA PHE A 117 2.80 -0.17 14.56
C PHE A 117 1.82 -0.97 15.44
N THR A 118 2.30 -2.03 16.11
CA THR A 118 1.49 -2.87 17.01
C THR A 118 2.13 -3.01 18.40
N PRO A 119 1.35 -3.10 19.49
CA PRO A 119 -0.09 -2.89 19.55
C PRO A 119 -0.47 -1.45 19.22
N ASN A 120 -1.69 -1.25 18.73
CA ASN A 120 -2.12 0.08 18.32
C ASN A 120 -3.56 0.39 18.74
N THR A 121 -3.84 1.68 18.95
CA THR A 121 -5.16 2.20 19.26
C THR A 121 -5.91 2.73 18.04
N ARG A 122 -5.33 2.56 16.83
CA ARG A 122 -5.86 3.07 15.58
C ARG A 122 -7.16 2.36 15.21
N LYS A 123 -8.14 3.09 14.74
CA LYS A 123 -9.37 2.48 14.21
C LYS A 123 -9.09 1.49 13.08
N TRP A 124 -8.12 1.83 12.22
CA TRP A 124 -7.67 0.99 11.11
C TRP A 124 -6.15 0.87 11.13
N CYS A 125 -5.66 -0.37 11.22
CA CYS A 125 -4.27 -0.75 10.98
C CYS A 125 -4.30 -1.92 10.00
N ILE A 126 -4.23 -1.63 8.71
CA ILE A 126 -4.49 -2.57 7.63
C ILE A 126 -3.17 -3.02 7.02
N ALA A 127 -2.94 -4.33 6.92
CA ALA A 127 -1.85 -4.87 6.11
C ALA A 127 -2.31 -5.10 4.68
N LYS A 128 -1.76 -4.33 3.74
CA LYS A 128 -2.02 -4.53 2.31
C LYS A 128 -1.03 -5.53 1.73
N MET A 129 -1.57 -6.64 1.28
CA MET A 129 -0.84 -7.81 0.84
C MET A 129 -1.05 -8.09 -0.66
N SER A 130 -0.16 -8.88 -1.24
CA SER A 130 -0.27 -9.34 -2.63
C SER A 130 -1.44 -10.32 -2.79
N PRO A 131 -2.09 -10.36 -3.97
CA PRO A 131 -2.99 -11.48 -4.30
C PRO A 131 -2.32 -12.86 -4.27
N LEU A 132 -0.98 -12.90 -4.35
CA LEU A 132 -0.17 -14.12 -4.30
C LEU A 132 0.38 -14.43 -2.90
N THR A 133 -0.12 -13.76 -1.86
CA THR A 133 0.30 -14.00 -0.48
C THR A 133 -0.08 -15.42 -0.04
N THR A 134 0.88 -16.13 0.53
CA THR A 134 0.66 -17.52 0.99
C THR A 134 -0.03 -17.57 2.35
N PRO A 135 -0.65 -18.70 2.72
CA PRO A 135 -1.23 -18.89 4.06
C PRO A 135 -0.21 -18.67 5.19
N GLU A 136 1.04 -19.08 5.01
CA GLU A 136 2.13 -18.89 5.99
C GLU A 136 2.47 -17.42 6.16
N GLU A 137 2.47 -16.67 5.08
CA GLU A 137 2.66 -15.21 5.09
C GLU A 137 1.51 -14.51 5.82
N ILE A 138 0.26 -14.94 5.60
CA ILE A 138 -0.90 -14.43 6.32
C ILE A 138 -0.77 -14.72 7.82
N LYS A 139 -0.44 -15.97 8.16
CA LYS A 139 -0.23 -16.39 9.54
C LYS A 139 0.84 -15.54 10.23
N PHE A 140 1.96 -15.27 9.56
CA PHE A 140 3.01 -14.40 10.07
C PHE A 140 2.47 -12.99 10.40
N VAL A 141 1.73 -12.37 9.47
CA VAL A 141 1.18 -11.01 9.68
C VAL A 141 0.17 -10.98 10.84
N VAL A 142 -0.69 -11.99 10.93
CA VAL A 142 -1.73 -12.03 11.98
C VAL A 142 -1.13 -12.40 13.34
N GLU A 143 -0.35 -13.47 13.43
CA GLU A 143 0.13 -14.02 14.70
C GLU A 143 1.40 -13.34 15.20
N HIS A 144 2.34 -13.04 14.30
CA HIS A 144 3.64 -12.46 14.69
C HIS A 144 3.63 -10.93 14.74
N LEU A 145 2.98 -10.28 13.77
CA LEU A 145 2.85 -8.83 13.76
C LEU A 145 1.61 -8.32 14.51
N GLY A 146 0.62 -9.17 14.80
CA GLY A 146 -0.61 -8.78 15.49
C GLY A 146 -1.57 -7.92 14.65
N ILE A 147 -1.44 -7.94 13.31
CA ILE A 147 -2.28 -7.16 12.40
C ILE A 147 -3.38 -8.06 11.84
N THR A 148 -4.62 -7.84 12.28
CA THR A 148 -5.77 -8.67 11.91
C THR A 148 -6.63 -8.09 10.77
N GLN A 149 -6.40 -6.84 10.40
CA GLN A 149 -7.10 -6.19 9.29
C GLN A 149 -6.26 -6.34 8.01
N LEU A 150 -6.73 -7.16 7.09
CA LEU A 150 -5.99 -7.52 5.89
C LEU A 150 -6.67 -6.98 4.63
N HIS A 151 -5.88 -6.52 3.66
CA HIS A 151 -6.32 -6.05 2.37
C HIS A 151 -5.55 -6.79 1.26
N PHE A 152 -6.22 -7.69 0.56
CA PHE A 152 -5.65 -8.46 -0.56
C PHE A 152 -5.95 -7.78 -1.88
N SER A 153 -5.26 -6.70 -2.19
CA SER A 153 -5.42 -5.95 -3.44
C SER A 153 -4.17 -5.14 -3.75
N ASN A 154 -3.26 -5.75 -4.45
CA ASN A 154 -2.09 -5.08 -4.99
C ASN A 154 -1.90 -5.49 -6.46
N THR A 155 -0.96 -4.85 -7.17
CA THR A 155 -0.61 -5.28 -8.53
C THR A 155 0.03 -6.66 -8.50
N LEU A 156 -0.29 -7.48 -9.51
CA LEU A 156 0.34 -8.79 -9.68
C LEU A 156 1.80 -8.59 -10.14
N PRO A 157 2.81 -9.18 -9.46
CA PRO A 157 4.19 -9.07 -9.88
C PRO A 157 4.44 -9.80 -11.21
N THR A 158 5.12 -9.13 -12.13
CA THR A 158 5.58 -9.69 -13.40
C THR A 158 7.03 -9.31 -13.64
N ILE A 159 7.70 -9.98 -14.60
CA ILE A 159 9.08 -9.63 -14.99
C ILE A 159 9.19 -8.16 -15.45
N ARG A 160 8.11 -7.61 -16.00
CA ARG A 160 8.04 -6.24 -16.49
C ARG A 160 7.55 -5.20 -15.49
N GLY A 161 7.23 -5.62 -14.26
CA GLY A 161 6.70 -4.76 -13.19
C GLY A 161 5.37 -5.25 -12.62
N GLY A 162 4.60 -4.38 -11.99
CA GLY A 162 3.29 -4.72 -11.44
C GLY A 162 2.20 -4.66 -12.51
N LEU A 163 1.45 -5.74 -12.70
CA LEU A 163 0.29 -5.82 -13.59
C LEU A 163 -0.98 -5.36 -12.84
N TYR A 164 -1.76 -4.53 -13.51
CA TYR A 164 -3.06 -4.04 -13.03
C TYR A 164 -4.10 -4.16 -14.15
N GLY A 165 -5.26 -4.74 -13.84
CA GLY A 165 -6.35 -4.85 -14.83
C GLY A 165 -7.44 -5.83 -14.41
N PRO A 166 -8.47 -6.04 -15.27
CA PRO A 166 -9.61 -6.92 -14.98
C PRO A 166 -9.23 -8.38 -14.66
N MET A 167 -8.12 -8.86 -15.20
CA MET A 167 -7.59 -10.20 -14.96
C MET A 167 -7.26 -10.47 -13.48
N LEU A 168 -7.04 -9.42 -12.67
CA LEU A 168 -6.76 -9.58 -11.24
C LEU A 168 -7.96 -10.05 -10.43
N ARG A 169 -9.18 -9.92 -10.94
CA ARG A 169 -10.40 -10.34 -10.22
C ARG A 169 -10.39 -11.81 -9.84
N GLY A 170 -9.79 -12.67 -10.66
CA GLY A 170 -9.67 -14.09 -10.37
C GLY A 170 -8.71 -14.47 -9.24
N TYR A 171 -7.91 -13.51 -8.74
CA TYR A 171 -6.97 -13.74 -7.63
C TYR A 171 -7.46 -13.16 -6.29
N THR A 172 -8.55 -12.40 -6.30
CA THR A 172 -9.05 -11.68 -5.11
C THR A 172 -10.42 -12.16 -4.65
N THR A 173 -10.98 -13.14 -5.32
CA THR A 173 -12.21 -13.85 -4.93
C THR A 173 -11.87 -15.22 -4.35
#